data_3fdfbdcf121e5e34f1aea2130fa182ef
#
_entry.id   3fdfbdcf121e5e34f1aea2130fa182ef
#
_cell.length_a   1.000
_cell.length_b   1.000
_cell.length_c   1.000
_cell.angle_alpha   90.00
_cell.angle_beta   90.00
_cell.angle_gamma   90.00
#
_symmetry.space_group_name_H-M   'P 1'
#
loop_
_entity.id
_entity.type
_entity.pdbx_description
1 polymer ?
#
loop_
_entity_poly.entity_id
_entity_poly.type
_entity_poly.pdbx_seq_one_letter_code
_entity_poly.pdbx_strand_id
1 'polypeptide(L)'
;ILCGEICNFVNVTLILLNMTNIANAQNPFFKKYTTPYGTVPFDKIKNEHYEPAIREGISRQAAEIDAIVNNPEAPTFANTILAYEKSGELLDRVTTVFGNLRSAETNDDLQKIAQEMIPLLSEHSNNISLNQELFERIKVVYGQKDSIELTPEQTKLLENAYNGFIRRGANLQGEAKEKYRELTKNLSKLTLDFSENNLKETNNYQLTLTDEAQLA
;
A
#
# COMPACT_ATOMS: atom_id res chain seq x y z
N ILE A 1 43.31 -4.24 19.28
CA ILE A 1 42.04 -4.94 19.61
C ILE A 1 40.84 -4.23 18.93
N LEU A 2 40.75 -2.88 18.96
CA LEU A 2 39.64 -2.15 18.33
C LEU A 2 39.52 -2.30 16.80
N CYS A 3 40.63 -2.51 16.08
CA CYS A 3 40.59 -2.59 14.61
C CYS A 3 39.99 -3.91 14.10
N GLY A 4 40.08 -4.99 14.85
CA GLY A 4 39.51 -6.30 14.47
C GLY A 4 37.97 -6.37 14.63
N GLU A 5 37.42 -5.70 15.64
CA GLU A 5 35.97 -5.68 15.88
C GLU A 5 35.24 -4.80 14.86
N ILE A 6 35.84 -3.67 14.45
CA ILE A 6 35.27 -2.79 13.40
C ILE A 6 35.28 -3.52 12.05
N CYS A 7 36.35 -4.24 11.71
CA CYS A 7 36.40 -5.02 10.46
C CYS A 7 35.38 -6.16 10.42
N ASN A 8 35.13 -6.84 11.55
CA ASN A 8 34.09 -7.86 11.64
C ASN A 8 32.68 -7.26 11.52
N PHE A 9 32.43 -6.10 12.12
CA PHE A 9 31.13 -5.44 12.04
C PHE A 9 30.81 -4.98 10.61
N VAL A 10 31.80 -4.40 9.90
CA VAL A 10 31.66 -3.98 8.50
C VAL A 10 31.44 -5.20 7.58
N ASN A 11 32.15 -6.29 7.79
CA ASN A 11 31.97 -7.51 7.00
C ASN A 11 30.60 -8.16 7.21
N VAL A 12 30.13 -8.25 8.46
CA VAL A 12 28.80 -8.79 8.79
C VAL A 12 27.69 -7.91 8.18
N THR A 13 27.84 -6.58 8.27
CA THR A 13 26.86 -5.63 7.68
C THR A 13 26.86 -5.74 6.15
N LEU A 14 28.03 -5.91 5.51
CA LEU A 14 28.13 -6.08 4.05
C LEU A 14 27.53 -7.41 3.58
N ILE A 15 27.70 -8.49 4.34
CA ILE A 15 27.11 -9.79 4.07
C ILE A 15 25.60 -9.74 4.23
N LEU A 16 25.06 -9.10 5.27
CA LEU A 16 23.64 -8.93 5.49
C LEU A 16 23.00 -8.06 4.38
N LEU A 17 23.64 -6.97 3.98
CA LEU A 17 23.21 -6.14 2.84
C LEU A 17 23.21 -6.93 1.50
N ASN A 18 24.19 -7.80 1.27
CA ASN A 18 24.21 -8.64 0.10
C ASN A 18 23.13 -9.73 0.14
N MET A 19 22.86 -10.32 1.28
CA MET A 19 21.80 -11.34 1.44
C MET A 19 20.40 -10.73 1.24
N THR A 20 20.15 -9.53 1.73
CA THR A 20 18.88 -8.81 1.49
C THR A 20 18.71 -8.42 0.03
N ASN A 21 19.78 -8.01 -0.66
CA ASN A 21 19.74 -7.72 -2.09
C ASN A 21 19.49 -8.98 -2.94
N ILE A 22 20.06 -10.13 -2.58
CA ILE A 22 19.84 -11.40 -3.30
C ILE A 22 18.40 -11.89 -3.08
N ALA A 23 17.88 -11.81 -1.86
CA ALA A 23 16.49 -12.18 -1.53
C ALA A 23 15.49 -11.28 -2.29
N ASN A 24 15.75 -9.98 -2.36
CA ASN A 24 14.93 -9.05 -3.13
C ASN A 24 14.99 -9.35 -4.64
N ALA A 25 16.15 -9.69 -5.19
CA ALA A 25 16.29 -10.02 -6.62
C ALA A 25 15.49 -11.27 -7.03
N GLN A 26 15.17 -12.17 -6.10
CA GLN A 26 14.40 -13.39 -6.34
C GLN A 26 12.92 -13.24 -6.05
N ASN A 27 12.48 -12.14 -5.40
CA ASN A 27 11.09 -11.93 -5.04
C ASN A 27 10.20 -11.86 -6.30
N PRO A 28 9.16 -12.72 -6.42
CA PRO A 28 8.30 -12.78 -7.59
C PRO A 28 7.56 -11.47 -7.88
N PHE A 29 7.28 -10.67 -6.87
CA PHE A 29 6.61 -9.37 -7.03
C PHE A 29 7.42 -8.34 -7.81
N PHE A 30 8.75 -8.45 -7.83
CA PHE A 30 9.61 -7.53 -8.57
C PHE A 30 9.78 -7.88 -10.05
N LYS A 31 9.20 -8.99 -10.47
CA LYS A 31 9.28 -9.47 -11.86
C LYS A 31 7.93 -9.35 -12.55
N LYS A 32 7.98 -9.16 -13.87
CA LYS A 32 6.78 -9.30 -14.70
C LYS A 32 6.33 -10.76 -14.65
N TYR A 33 5.03 -10.98 -14.43
CA TYR A 33 4.48 -12.33 -14.46
C TYR A 33 4.50 -12.89 -15.88
N THR A 34 5.03 -14.12 -16.02
CA THR A 34 5.12 -14.86 -17.29
C THR A 34 4.14 -16.02 -17.36
N THR A 35 3.23 -16.10 -16.39
CA THR A 35 2.13 -17.05 -16.35
C THR A 35 1.12 -16.78 -17.48
N PRO A 36 0.30 -17.78 -17.88
CA PRO A 36 -0.78 -17.54 -18.83
C PRO A 36 -1.66 -16.38 -18.37
N TYR A 37 -1.94 -15.47 -19.30
CA TYR A 37 -2.74 -14.24 -19.07
C TYR A 37 -2.16 -13.27 -18.01
N GLY A 38 -0.88 -13.43 -17.61
CA GLY A 38 -0.27 -12.61 -16.57
C GLY A 38 -0.85 -12.83 -15.18
N THR A 39 -1.43 -14.00 -14.92
CA THR A 39 -1.99 -14.34 -13.61
C THR A 39 -0.92 -14.40 -12.53
N VAL A 40 -1.32 -14.19 -11.27
CA VAL A 40 -0.41 -14.22 -10.12
C VAL A 40 0.21 -15.62 -9.97
N PRO A 41 1.55 -15.75 -9.90
CA PRO A 41 2.23 -17.03 -9.73
C PRO A 41 2.21 -17.47 -8.24
N PHE A 42 1.05 -17.87 -7.73
CA PHE A 42 0.86 -18.25 -6.33
C PHE A 42 1.79 -19.38 -5.87
N ASP A 43 2.17 -20.27 -6.78
CA ASP A 43 3.12 -21.36 -6.54
C ASP A 43 4.54 -20.88 -6.18
N LYS A 44 4.86 -19.62 -6.51
CA LYS A 44 6.18 -19.01 -6.27
C LYS A 44 6.16 -17.96 -5.18
N ILE A 45 4.98 -17.48 -4.77
CA ILE A 45 4.83 -16.47 -3.72
C ILE A 45 4.78 -17.16 -2.35
N LYS A 46 5.60 -16.66 -1.43
CA LYS A 46 5.65 -17.11 -0.04
C LYS A 46 5.40 -15.92 0.89
N ASN A 47 5.05 -16.20 2.17
CA ASN A 47 4.79 -15.17 3.17
C ASN A 47 5.97 -14.19 3.30
N GLU A 48 7.20 -14.67 3.26
CA GLU A 48 8.44 -13.89 3.35
C GLU A 48 8.63 -12.85 2.21
N HIS A 49 7.87 -12.95 1.11
CA HIS A 49 7.96 -12.04 -0.01
C HIS A 49 7.14 -10.77 0.17
N TYR A 50 6.11 -10.77 1.04
CA TYR A 50 5.18 -9.64 1.16
C TYR A 50 5.80 -8.41 1.80
N GLU A 51 6.43 -8.55 2.97
CA GLU A 51 7.00 -7.40 3.69
C GLU A 51 8.01 -6.61 2.84
N PRO A 52 9.06 -7.24 2.26
CA PRO A 52 10.02 -6.50 1.44
C PRO A 52 9.38 -5.90 0.18
N ALA A 53 8.38 -6.56 -0.41
CA ALA A 53 7.70 -6.05 -1.59
C ALA A 53 6.78 -4.86 -1.27
N ILE A 54 6.09 -4.87 -0.13
CA ILE A 54 5.28 -3.73 0.35
C ILE A 54 6.18 -2.53 0.63
N ARG A 55 7.29 -2.72 1.37
CA ARG A 55 8.23 -1.63 1.69
C ARG A 55 8.83 -1.01 0.43
N GLU A 56 9.25 -1.82 -0.52
CA GLU A 56 9.76 -1.36 -1.82
C GLU A 56 8.66 -0.64 -2.61
N GLY A 57 7.43 -1.17 -2.61
CA GLY A 57 6.28 -0.54 -3.25
C GLY A 57 5.98 0.84 -2.68
N ILE A 58 6.00 1.00 -1.36
CA ILE A 58 5.88 2.29 -0.66
C ILE A 58 6.99 3.25 -1.11
N SER A 59 8.23 2.79 -1.11
CA SER A 59 9.39 3.61 -1.50
C SER A 59 9.30 4.08 -2.95
N ARG A 60 8.93 3.18 -3.88
CA ARG A 60 8.77 3.54 -5.30
C ARG A 60 7.63 4.53 -5.51
N GLN A 61 6.47 4.26 -4.93
CA GLN A 61 5.34 5.19 -5.07
C GLN A 61 5.66 6.56 -4.46
N ALA A 62 6.35 6.62 -3.33
CA ALA A 62 6.79 7.89 -2.77
C ALA A 62 7.68 8.68 -3.75
N ALA A 63 8.65 8.03 -4.38
CA ALA A 63 9.51 8.65 -5.39
C ALA A 63 8.74 9.09 -6.66
N GLU A 64 7.74 8.31 -7.09
CA GLU A 64 6.85 8.66 -8.20
C GLU A 64 6.01 9.90 -7.87
N ILE A 65 5.47 9.98 -6.65
CA ILE A 65 4.73 11.17 -6.17
C ILE A 65 5.66 12.39 -6.09
N ASP A 66 6.87 12.23 -5.56
CA ASP A 66 7.87 13.29 -5.50
C ASP A 66 8.24 13.80 -6.91
N ALA A 67 8.34 12.92 -7.90
CA ALA A 67 8.58 13.29 -9.28
C ALA A 67 7.43 14.11 -9.88
N ILE A 68 6.17 13.79 -9.53
CA ILE A 68 5.00 14.60 -9.95
C ILE A 68 5.05 15.97 -9.31
N VAL A 69 5.28 16.04 -7.99
CA VAL A 69 5.29 17.28 -7.21
C VAL A 69 6.40 18.20 -7.70
N ASN A 70 7.60 17.68 -7.90
CA ASN A 70 8.79 18.44 -8.30
C ASN A 70 8.89 18.66 -9.84
N ASN A 71 7.90 18.28 -10.62
CA ASN A 71 7.92 18.52 -12.06
C ASN A 71 7.90 20.03 -12.34
N PRO A 72 8.91 20.60 -13.04
CA PRO A 72 9.02 22.02 -13.31
C PRO A 72 7.98 22.54 -14.32
N GLU A 73 7.35 21.63 -15.07
CA GLU A 73 6.33 21.99 -16.05
C GLU A 73 5.01 22.34 -15.37
N ALA A 74 4.22 23.19 -16.03
CA ALA A 74 2.87 23.48 -15.58
C ALA A 74 2.03 22.20 -15.47
N PRO A 75 1.15 22.10 -14.45
CA PRO A 75 0.30 20.92 -14.27
C PRO A 75 -0.62 20.70 -15.48
N THR A 76 -0.62 19.47 -16.00
CA THR A 76 -1.48 18.99 -17.07
C THR A 76 -2.17 17.70 -16.66
N PHE A 77 -3.20 17.27 -17.39
CA PHE A 77 -3.81 15.98 -17.19
C PHE A 77 -2.76 14.85 -17.27
N ALA A 78 -1.86 14.90 -18.23
CA ALA A 78 -0.85 13.86 -18.45
C ALA A 78 0.21 13.80 -17.34
N ASN A 79 0.82 14.95 -16.98
CA ASN A 79 1.94 14.98 -16.02
C ASN A 79 1.50 15.04 -14.55
N THR A 80 0.20 15.11 -14.28
CA THR A 80 -0.34 15.19 -12.92
C THR A 80 -1.37 14.07 -12.67
N ILE A 81 -2.50 14.07 -13.39
CA ILE A 81 -3.59 13.13 -13.11
C ILE A 81 -3.25 11.71 -13.58
N LEU A 82 -2.80 11.56 -14.83
CA LEU A 82 -2.43 10.28 -15.38
C LEU A 82 -1.15 9.73 -14.74
N ALA A 83 -0.20 10.60 -14.38
CA ALA A 83 1.00 10.20 -13.66
C ALA A 83 0.65 9.70 -12.24
N TYR A 84 -0.26 10.38 -11.54
CA TYR A 84 -0.76 9.95 -10.23
C TYR A 84 -1.50 8.61 -10.32
N GLU A 85 -2.39 8.43 -11.29
CA GLU A 85 -3.14 7.19 -11.50
C GLU A 85 -2.22 5.98 -11.77
N LYS A 86 -1.11 6.21 -12.46
CA LYS A 86 -0.11 5.17 -12.74
C LYS A 86 0.87 4.93 -11.60
N SER A 87 0.89 5.80 -10.59
CA SER A 87 1.81 5.64 -9.46
C SER A 87 1.43 4.47 -8.58
N GLY A 88 2.43 3.78 -8.04
CA GLY A 88 2.23 2.70 -7.07
C GLY A 88 1.82 1.35 -7.67
N GLU A 89 2.05 1.09 -8.96
CA GLU A 89 1.70 -0.19 -9.60
C GLU A 89 2.23 -1.41 -8.83
N LEU A 90 3.47 -1.34 -8.34
CA LEU A 90 4.04 -2.42 -7.55
C LEU A 90 3.28 -2.59 -6.22
N LEU A 91 3.02 -1.48 -5.52
CA LEU A 91 2.34 -1.50 -4.23
C LEU A 91 0.93 -2.05 -4.36
N ASP A 92 0.17 -1.59 -5.35
CA ASP A 92 -1.19 -2.06 -5.64
C ASP A 92 -1.20 -3.57 -5.92
N ARG A 93 -0.30 -4.03 -6.80
CA ARG A 93 -0.16 -5.45 -7.12
C ARG A 93 0.11 -6.32 -5.88
N VAL A 94 1.04 -5.90 -5.02
CA VAL A 94 1.40 -6.66 -3.81
C VAL A 94 0.27 -6.63 -2.78
N THR A 95 -0.29 -5.46 -2.52
CA THR A 95 -1.35 -5.31 -1.51
C THR A 95 -2.66 -5.98 -1.93
N THR A 96 -2.98 -6.00 -3.22
CA THR A 96 -4.13 -6.74 -3.75
C THR A 96 -3.98 -8.24 -3.51
N VAL A 97 -2.81 -8.83 -3.84
CA VAL A 97 -2.56 -10.26 -3.60
C VAL A 97 -2.57 -10.57 -2.11
N PHE A 98 -1.88 -9.74 -1.30
CA PHE A 98 -1.83 -9.89 0.15
C PHE A 98 -3.22 -9.84 0.78
N GLY A 99 -4.03 -8.85 0.41
CA GLY A 99 -5.38 -8.68 0.93
C GLY A 99 -6.30 -9.85 0.60
N ASN A 100 -6.23 -10.36 -0.63
CA ASN A 100 -7.01 -11.51 -1.07
C ASN A 100 -6.64 -12.78 -0.29
N LEU A 101 -5.35 -13.10 -0.16
CA LEU A 101 -4.92 -14.28 0.59
C LEU A 101 -5.22 -14.15 2.09
N ARG A 102 -5.03 -12.98 2.67
CA ARG A 102 -5.41 -12.75 4.07
C ARG A 102 -6.89 -12.95 4.32
N SER A 103 -7.75 -12.63 3.36
CA SER A 103 -9.20 -12.79 3.50
C SER A 103 -9.68 -14.22 3.24
N ALA A 104 -9.02 -14.94 2.33
CA ALA A 104 -9.47 -16.26 1.88
C ALA A 104 -8.74 -17.42 2.57
N GLU A 105 -7.45 -17.28 2.87
CA GLU A 105 -6.59 -18.34 3.39
C GLU A 105 -5.48 -17.75 4.27
N THR A 106 -5.89 -17.12 5.37
CA THR A 106 -4.93 -16.51 6.31
C THR A 106 -4.22 -17.55 7.16
N ASN A 107 -3.05 -17.17 7.67
CA ASN A 107 -2.28 -17.91 8.66
C ASN A 107 -1.59 -16.93 9.62
N ASP A 108 -0.99 -17.44 10.69
CA ASP A 108 -0.35 -16.62 11.73
C ASP A 108 0.74 -15.69 11.17
N ASP A 109 1.50 -16.14 10.17
CA ASP A 109 2.54 -15.32 9.53
C ASP A 109 1.93 -14.16 8.75
N LEU A 110 0.87 -14.41 7.96
CA LEU A 110 0.17 -13.36 7.23
C LEU A 110 -0.49 -12.34 8.17
N GLN A 111 -1.04 -12.80 9.30
CA GLN A 111 -1.61 -11.92 10.33
C GLN A 111 -0.52 -11.04 10.94
N LYS A 112 0.64 -11.62 11.30
CA LYS A 112 1.78 -10.87 11.82
C LYS A 112 2.29 -9.82 10.83
N ILE A 113 2.45 -10.18 9.56
CA ILE A 113 2.82 -9.23 8.50
C ILE A 113 1.77 -8.12 8.39
N ALA A 114 0.47 -8.44 8.50
CA ALA A 114 -0.59 -7.45 8.46
C ALA A 114 -0.50 -6.44 9.62
N GLN A 115 -0.24 -6.91 10.83
CA GLN A 115 -0.06 -6.05 12.02
C GLN A 115 1.09 -5.05 11.85
N GLU A 116 2.16 -5.46 11.16
CA GLU A 116 3.32 -4.60 10.89
C GLU A 116 3.08 -3.67 9.69
N MET A 117 2.49 -4.17 8.60
CA MET A 117 2.42 -3.42 7.33
C MET A 117 1.20 -2.51 7.22
N ILE A 118 0.04 -2.83 7.82
CA ILE A 118 -1.16 -2.00 7.68
C ILE A 118 -0.98 -0.60 8.26
N PRO A 119 -0.33 -0.39 9.42
CA PRO A 119 -0.03 0.95 9.90
C PRO A 119 0.87 1.75 8.96
N LEU A 120 1.89 1.10 8.34
CA LEU A 120 2.78 1.75 7.37
C LEU A 120 2.05 2.13 6.08
N LEU A 121 1.18 1.26 5.58
CA LEU A 121 0.33 1.54 4.42
C LEU A 121 -0.63 2.70 4.69
N SER A 122 -1.22 2.76 5.89
CA SER A 122 -2.07 3.88 6.31
C SER A 122 -1.31 5.19 6.38
N GLU A 123 -0.11 5.17 6.94
CA GLU A 123 0.77 6.34 7.00
C GLU A 123 1.18 6.82 5.60
N HIS A 124 1.58 5.90 4.72
CA HIS A 124 1.91 6.19 3.33
C HIS A 124 0.72 6.79 2.57
N SER A 125 -0.48 6.21 2.72
CA SER A 125 -1.71 6.75 2.13
C SER A 125 -2.01 8.17 2.62
N ASN A 126 -1.79 8.45 3.92
CA ASN A 126 -1.93 9.79 4.48
C ASN A 126 -0.87 10.75 3.92
N ASN A 127 0.37 10.29 3.74
CA ASN A 127 1.43 11.13 3.16
C ASN A 127 1.09 11.59 1.75
N ILE A 128 0.44 10.74 0.95
CA ILE A 128 -0.02 11.10 -0.39
C ILE A 128 -1.26 11.99 -0.32
N SER A 129 -2.32 11.55 0.36
CA SER A 129 -3.63 12.23 0.35
C SER A 129 -3.61 13.60 1.03
N LEU A 130 -2.69 13.83 1.95
CA LEU A 130 -2.49 15.09 2.66
C LEU A 130 -1.31 15.91 2.09
N ASN A 131 -0.74 15.51 0.93
CA ASN A 131 0.30 16.26 0.27
C ASN A 131 -0.30 17.51 -0.41
N GLN A 132 0.02 18.68 0.13
CA GLN A 132 -0.53 19.95 -0.35
C GLN A 132 -0.04 20.30 -1.75
N GLU A 133 1.23 20.03 -2.05
CA GLU A 133 1.83 20.38 -3.35
C GLU A 133 1.24 19.51 -4.46
N LEU A 134 1.04 18.22 -4.21
CA LEU A 134 0.32 17.34 -5.13
C LEU A 134 -1.13 17.81 -5.34
N PHE A 135 -1.82 18.16 -4.27
CA PHE A 135 -3.20 18.62 -4.33
C PHE A 135 -3.33 19.95 -5.09
N GLU A 136 -2.40 20.90 -4.91
CA GLU A 136 -2.39 22.14 -5.68
C GLU A 136 -2.22 21.87 -7.20
N ARG A 137 -1.35 20.94 -7.59
CA ARG A 137 -1.23 20.51 -8.99
C ARG A 137 -2.55 19.94 -9.53
N ILE A 138 -3.21 19.07 -8.73
CA ILE A 138 -4.53 18.49 -9.11
C ILE A 138 -5.59 19.60 -9.25
N LYS A 139 -5.62 20.58 -8.34
CA LYS A 139 -6.55 21.72 -8.39
C LYS A 139 -6.38 22.56 -9.66
N VAL A 140 -5.13 22.82 -10.08
CA VAL A 140 -4.85 23.54 -11.31
C VAL A 140 -5.45 22.82 -12.52
N VAL A 141 -5.22 21.50 -12.63
CA VAL A 141 -5.80 20.71 -13.73
C VAL A 141 -7.33 20.67 -13.66
N TYR A 142 -7.88 20.50 -12.46
CA TYR A 142 -9.34 20.47 -12.26
C TYR A 142 -10.00 21.81 -12.62
N GLY A 143 -9.35 22.94 -12.31
CA GLY A 143 -9.83 24.27 -12.70
C GLY A 143 -9.88 24.50 -14.21
N GLN A 144 -9.14 23.72 -14.99
CA GLN A 144 -9.09 23.80 -16.44
C GLN A 144 -10.02 22.80 -17.14
N LYS A 145 -10.79 22.00 -16.42
CA LYS A 145 -11.55 20.85 -16.95
C LYS A 145 -12.47 21.18 -18.11
N ASP A 146 -13.06 22.39 -18.11
CA ASP A 146 -13.99 22.83 -19.15
C ASP A 146 -13.29 23.49 -20.35
N SER A 147 -11.97 23.69 -20.28
CA SER A 147 -11.16 24.36 -21.32
C SER A 147 -10.15 23.41 -22.01
N ILE A 148 -10.02 22.17 -21.53
CA ILE A 148 -9.14 21.14 -22.10
C ILE A 148 -9.99 19.99 -22.67
N GLU A 149 -9.56 19.46 -23.83
CA GLU A 149 -10.24 18.29 -24.42
C GLU A 149 -9.92 17.03 -23.61
N LEU A 150 -10.93 16.48 -22.95
CA LEU A 150 -10.85 15.21 -22.19
C LEU A 150 -11.95 14.27 -22.69
N THR A 151 -11.64 12.97 -22.73
CA THR A 151 -12.69 11.96 -22.92
C THR A 151 -13.57 11.87 -21.66
N PRO A 152 -14.77 11.29 -21.74
CA PRO A 152 -15.63 11.11 -20.56
C PRO A 152 -14.93 10.36 -19.42
N GLU A 153 -14.11 9.35 -19.74
CA GLU A 153 -13.33 8.59 -18.77
C GLU A 153 -12.25 9.44 -18.11
N GLN A 154 -11.54 10.25 -18.89
CA GLN A 154 -10.52 11.17 -18.39
C GLN A 154 -11.14 12.26 -17.51
N THR A 155 -12.28 12.80 -17.89
CA THR A 155 -13.04 13.74 -17.07
C THR A 155 -13.41 13.10 -15.74
N LYS A 156 -13.91 11.87 -15.77
CA LYS A 156 -14.28 11.13 -14.56
C LYS A 156 -13.09 10.84 -13.67
N LEU A 157 -11.95 10.47 -14.25
CA LEU A 157 -10.71 10.25 -13.51
C LEU A 157 -10.26 11.53 -12.79
N LEU A 158 -10.27 12.66 -13.48
CA LEU A 158 -9.93 13.96 -12.91
C LEU A 158 -10.86 14.35 -11.75
N GLU A 159 -12.18 14.18 -11.92
CA GLU A 159 -13.16 14.43 -10.86
C GLU A 159 -12.96 13.51 -9.65
N ASN A 160 -12.70 12.23 -9.90
CA ASN A 160 -12.44 11.26 -8.83
C ASN A 160 -11.17 11.60 -8.07
N ALA A 161 -10.09 11.97 -8.76
CA ALA A 161 -8.85 12.40 -8.11
C ALA A 161 -9.10 13.63 -7.22
N TYR A 162 -9.66 14.71 -7.77
CA TYR A 162 -9.94 15.94 -7.03
C TYR A 162 -10.83 15.72 -5.80
N ASN A 163 -11.98 15.07 -6.00
CA ASN A 163 -12.93 14.80 -4.92
C ASN A 163 -12.36 13.80 -3.90
N GLY A 164 -11.54 12.84 -4.35
CA GLY A 164 -10.84 11.89 -3.48
C GLY A 164 -9.90 12.59 -2.51
N PHE A 165 -9.11 13.55 -2.98
CA PHE A 165 -8.23 14.35 -2.12
C PHE A 165 -9.02 15.18 -1.11
N ILE A 166 -10.09 15.87 -1.53
CA ILE A 166 -10.94 16.64 -0.61
C ILE A 166 -11.51 15.75 0.50
N ARG A 167 -12.08 14.61 0.15
CA ARG A 167 -12.70 13.68 1.10
C ARG A 167 -11.69 13.08 2.08
N ARG A 168 -10.42 12.96 1.66
CA ARG A 168 -9.31 12.47 2.49
C ARG A 168 -8.57 13.58 3.23
N GLY A 169 -9.16 14.77 3.31
CA GLY A 169 -8.68 15.84 4.16
C GLY A 169 -7.57 16.72 3.56
N ALA A 170 -7.39 16.76 2.23
CA ALA A 170 -6.38 17.60 1.58
C ALA A 170 -6.52 19.10 1.91
N ASN A 171 -7.71 19.55 2.28
CA ASN A 171 -7.96 20.94 2.73
C ASN A 171 -7.64 21.18 4.22
N LEU A 172 -7.31 20.14 4.99
CA LEU A 172 -6.98 20.27 6.40
C LEU A 172 -5.57 20.86 6.57
N GLN A 173 -5.44 21.74 7.58
CA GLN A 173 -4.17 22.37 7.92
C GLN A 173 -3.93 22.32 9.43
N GLY A 174 -2.67 22.48 9.83
CA GLY A 174 -2.28 22.55 11.24
C GLY A 174 -2.76 21.37 12.06
N GLU A 175 -3.31 21.65 13.24
CA GLU A 175 -3.78 20.63 14.20
C GLU A 175 -4.83 19.68 13.62
N ALA A 176 -5.76 20.18 12.80
CA ALA A 176 -6.78 19.34 12.17
C ALA A 176 -6.19 18.27 11.25
N LYS A 177 -5.12 18.59 10.54
CA LYS A 177 -4.38 17.64 9.68
C LYS A 177 -3.71 16.55 10.51
N GLU A 178 -3.04 16.92 11.60
CA GLU A 178 -2.38 15.96 12.49
C GLU A 178 -3.41 15.06 13.20
N LYS A 179 -4.52 15.63 13.64
CA LYS A 179 -5.63 14.87 14.20
C LYS A 179 -6.21 13.85 13.22
N TYR A 180 -6.37 14.25 11.96
CA TYR A 180 -6.83 13.34 10.92
C TYR A 180 -5.85 12.17 10.71
N ARG A 181 -4.51 12.43 10.67
CA ARG A 181 -3.50 11.38 10.59
C ARG A 181 -3.59 10.38 11.75
N GLU A 182 -3.69 10.90 12.96
CA GLU A 182 -3.84 10.07 14.17
C GLU A 182 -5.10 9.18 14.09
N LEU A 183 -6.25 9.78 13.74
CA LEU A 183 -7.52 9.07 13.66
C LEU A 183 -7.50 7.97 12.57
N THR A 184 -6.98 8.24 11.40
CA THR A 184 -6.90 7.26 10.31
C THR A 184 -5.94 6.11 10.64
N LYS A 185 -4.82 6.39 11.30
CA LYS A 185 -3.88 5.37 11.79
C LYS A 185 -4.54 4.47 12.84
N ASN A 186 -5.23 5.07 13.81
CA ASN A 186 -5.95 4.32 14.84
C ASN A 186 -7.10 3.50 14.25
N LEU A 187 -7.85 4.06 13.30
CA LEU A 187 -8.93 3.36 12.62
C LEU A 187 -8.40 2.13 11.87
N SER A 188 -7.30 2.26 11.15
CA SER A 188 -6.68 1.14 10.41
C SER A 188 -6.31 -0.01 11.34
N LYS A 189 -5.71 0.32 12.51
CA LYS A 189 -5.36 -0.68 13.52
C LYS A 189 -6.61 -1.33 14.11
N LEU A 190 -7.60 -0.55 14.55
CA LEU A 190 -8.83 -1.08 15.16
C LEU A 190 -9.63 -1.94 14.18
N THR A 191 -9.63 -1.60 12.88
CA THR A 191 -10.26 -2.41 11.84
C THR A 191 -9.56 -3.76 11.68
N LEU A 192 -8.23 -3.78 11.74
CA LEU A 192 -7.46 -5.01 11.71
C LEU A 192 -7.75 -5.87 12.94
N ASP A 193 -7.63 -5.29 14.14
CA ASP A 193 -7.87 -5.98 15.42
C ASP A 193 -9.31 -6.58 15.47
N PHE A 194 -10.29 -5.82 14.97
CA PHE A 194 -11.67 -6.31 14.87
C PHE A 194 -11.78 -7.52 13.94
N SER A 195 -11.16 -7.47 12.78
CA SER A 195 -11.20 -8.57 11.80
C SER A 195 -10.54 -9.84 12.35
N GLU A 196 -9.41 -9.69 13.04
CA GLU A 196 -8.68 -10.81 13.65
C GLU A 196 -9.47 -11.42 14.83
N ASN A 197 -10.07 -10.58 15.68
CA ASN A 197 -10.91 -11.05 16.76
C ASN A 197 -12.16 -11.78 16.25
N ASN A 198 -12.83 -11.25 15.22
CA ASN A 198 -13.97 -11.92 14.61
C ASN A 198 -13.60 -13.28 14.02
N LEU A 199 -12.47 -13.37 13.33
CA LEU A 199 -11.96 -14.65 12.80
C LEU A 199 -11.66 -15.63 13.92
N LYS A 200 -10.99 -15.19 14.99
CA LYS A 200 -10.66 -16.02 16.14
C LYS A 200 -11.91 -16.57 16.83
N GLU A 201 -12.92 -15.72 17.07
CA GLU A 201 -14.17 -16.14 17.69
C GLU A 201 -14.97 -17.09 16.78
N THR A 202 -14.98 -16.84 15.47
CA THR A 202 -15.60 -17.75 14.49
C THR A 202 -14.94 -19.12 14.50
N ASN A 203 -13.60 -19.17 14.57
CA ASN A 203 -12.86 -20.43 14.61
C ASN A 203 -13.00 -21.18 15.95
N ASN A 204 -13.24 -20.46 17.03
CA ASN A 204 -13.44 -21.03 18.36
C ASN A 204 -14.89 -21.52 18.57
N TYR A 205 -15.84 -21.05 17.74
CA TYR A 205 -17.23 -21.43 17.89
C TYR A 205 -17.44 -22.92 17.57
N GLN A 206 -18.08 -23.64 18.49
CA GLN A 206 -18.47 -25.04 18.32
C GLN A 206 -19.91 -25.23 18.75
N LEU A 207 -20.72 -25.76 17.88
CA LEU A 207 -22.07 -26.24 18.21
C LEU A 207 -22.03 -27.74 18.37
N THR A 208 -22.17 -28.22 19.61
CA THR A 208 -22.27 -29.68 19.88
C THR A 208 -23.75 -30.05 19.95
N LEU A 209 -24.18 -30.86 18.99
CA LEU A 209 -25.52 -31.47 19.01
C LEU A 209 -25.43 -32.80 19.77
N THR A 210 -26.24 -32.95 20.81
CA THR A 210 -26.26 -34.16 21.65
C THR A 210 -27.45 -35.09 21.39
N ASP A 211 -28.37 -34.67 20.54
CA ASP A 211 -29.58 -35.41 20.17
C ASP A 211 -29.73 -35.41 18.66
N GLU A 212 -29.95 -36.56 18.05
CA GLU A 212 -30.16 -36.76 16.62
C GLU A 212 -31.40 -35.97 16.12
N ALA A 213 -32.41 -35.78 16.96
CA ALA A 213 -33.59 -34.99 16.65
C ALA A 213 -33.28 -33.48 16.40
N GLN A 214 -32.10 -32.98 16.81
CA GLN A 214 -31.65 -31.62 16.56
C GLN A 214 -31.04 -31.42 15.17
N LEU A 215 -30.89 -32.53 14.39
CA LEU A 215 -30.38 -32.52 13.02
C LEU A 215 -31.47 -32.41 11.96
N ALA A 216 -32.76 -32.40 12.35
CA ALA A 216 -33.92 -32.41 11.45
C ALA A 216 -34.33 -31.00 11.01
#